data_8c295a71a3448fc3f2c591e87b7d5783
#
_entry.id   8c295a71a3448fc3f2c591e87b7d5783
#
_cell.length_a   1.000
_cell.length_b   1.000
_cell.length_c   1.000
_cell.angle_alpha   90.00
_cell.angle_beta   90.00
_cell.angle_gamma   90.00
#
_symmetry.space_group_name_H-M   'P 1'
#
loop_
_entity.id
_entity.type
_entity.pdbx_description
1 polymer ?
#
loop_
_entity_poly.entity_id
_entity_poly.type
_entity_poly.pdbx_seq_one_letter_code
_entity_poly.pdbx_strand_id
1 'polypeptide(L)'
;MKPQLLFLIAILFTASCEWDSINTTNKEWVDVTYVTPVYETGSSVADQVVVEAPKEQTSLGKIITYENYVLVNEPMKVIHIVDHTDSSNPINLSFLSIPGNLDLAIIDDHLYVDMFSSLAVFDIRDALSPKFKESYTIENVFDYDAFWNFPFEIWEEPNSYVEYREFPDKTKGIVVDWHTETIREKRSLYDYRYYNDGAIPDVVLSSEDGNIDVGQQTSSAGSMTRFLTINGYLYTINLNELVLFQIGSDYKPSPWIKKNTQTQAETLFQLNDLLFVGSVNGMLVYDVSDAADPEYINRIEHMRSCDPVVADTNYAYVTLRGGTNCFTEVNELQIIDIQDLQNLSVVSKKDMFNPYGLGIYDDHLIICDGTAGVKIVDVSTPAEPNIVKSTPIQFAYDVIIDYPNALIVGDTDLYQFDISNLPEMQFISQTPILD
;
A
#
# COMPACT_ATOMS: atom_id res chain seq x y z
N MET A 1 27.34 34.36 83.58
CA MET A 1 26.69 34.56 82.27
C MET A 1 26.37 33.21 81.70
N LYS A 2 25.11 32.89 81.53
CA LYS A 2 24.66 31.62 80.99
C LYS A 2 24.32 31.80 79.47
N PRO A 3 24.76 30.93 78.57
CA PRO A 3 24.24 30.93 77.16
C PRO A 3 22.92 30.23 77.11
N GLN A 4 21.97 30.87 76.41
CA GLN A 4 20.66 30.28 76.10
C GLN A 4 20.81 29.32 74.88
N LEU A 5 20.27 28.13 75.09
CA LEU A 5 20.20 27.10 74.05
C LEU A 5 18.90 27.30 73.25
N LEU A 6 19.01 27.70 71.98
CA LEU A 6 17.89 27.76 71.05
C LEU A 6 17.59 26.37 70.52
N PHE A 7 16.44 25.82 70.86
CA PHE A 7 15.91 24.62 70.25
C PHE A 7 15.22 24.99 68.92
N LEU A 8 15.81 24.55 67.80
CA LEU A 8 15.20 24.63 66.50
C LEU A 8 14.31 23.37 66.33
N ILE A 9 13.01 23.54 66.36
CA ILE A 9 12.05 22.49 66.04
C ILE A 9 11.93 22.41 64.53
N ALA A 10 12.55 21.36 63.95
CA ALA A 10 12.32 20.99 62.54
C ALA A 10 10.98 20.26 62.43
N ILE A 11 9.99 20.95 61.90
CA ILE A 11 8.70 20.33 61.50
C ILE A 11 8.96 19.57 60.20
N LEU A 12 9.08 18.25 60.27
CA LEU A 12 9.04 17.34 59.15
C LEU A 12 7.58 17.29 58.64
N PHE A 13 7.30 18.01 57.56
CA PHE A 13 6.11 17.72 56.74
C PHE A 13 6.33 16.38 56.04
N THR A 14 5.80 15.32 56.58
CA THR A 14 5.56 14.08 55.84
C THR A 14 4.36 14.35 54.92
N ALA A 15 4.64 14.76 53.69
CA ALA A 15 3.65 14.64 52.62
C ALA A 15 3.45 13.14 52.40
N SER A 16 2.47 12.56 53.06
CA SER A 16 1.93 11.26 52.62
C SER A 16 1.22 11.54 51.32
N CYS A 17 1.82 11.11 50.20
CA CYS A 17 1.03 10.80 49.04
C CYS A 17 0.03 9.72 49.46
N GLU A 18 -1.18 10.11 49.82
CA GLU A 18 -2.28 9.16 49.75
C GLU A 18 -2.38 8.70 48.30
N TRP A 19 -1.93 7.51 48.06
CA TRP A 19 -2.38 6.78 46.90
C TRP A 19 -3.89 6.64 47.10
N ASP A 20 -4.64 7.43 46.36
CA ASP A 20 -6.07 7.20 46.22
C ASP A 20 -6.24 5.74 45.83
N SER A 21 -6.81 4.95 46.71
CA SER A 21 -7.17 3.57 46.43
C SER A 21 -8.14 3.62 45.28
N ILE A 22 -7.63 3.31 44.08
CA ILE A 22 -8.41 3.25 42.84
C ILE A 22 -9.60 2.37 43.16
N ASN A 23 -10.79 2.96 43.10
CA ASN A 23 -12.02 2.31 43.52
C ASN A 23 -12.43 1.28 42.46
N THR A 24 -11.83 0.07 42.56
CA THR A 24 -12.05 -1.08 41.67
C THR A 24 -13.49 -1.64 41.78
N THR A 25 -14.35 -1.03 42.59
CA THR A 25 -15.70 -1.55 42.89
C THR A 25 -16.78 -1.02 41.93
N ASN A 26 -16.54 0.07 41.19
CA ASN A 26 -17.53 0.57 40.23
C ASN A 26 -17.35 -0.17 38.90
N LYS A 27 -18.11 -1.25 38.74
CA LYS A 27 -18.25 -1.96 37.48
C LYS A 27 -19.50 -1.48 36.75
N GLU A 28 -19.33 -1.06 35.51
CA GLU A 28 -20.43 -0.69 34.63
C GLU A 28 -20.74 -1.80 33.64
N TRP A 29 -21.96 -1.84 33.11
CA TRP A 29 -22.33 -2.72 32.06
C TRP A 29 -21.88 -2.11 30.74
N VAL A 30 -20.97 -2.81 30.04
CA VAL A 30 -20.44 -2.44 28.74
C VAL A 30 -20.63 -3.56 27.75
N ASP A 31 -20.71 -3.22 26.48
CA ASP A 31 -20.74 -4.19 25.40
C ASP A 31 -19.29 -4.42 24.96
N VAL A 32 -18.81 -5.66 25.06
CA VAL A 32 -17.45 -6.07 24.67
C VAL A 32 -17.55 -6.95 23.43
N THR A 33 -16.89 -6.54 22.37
CA THR A 33 -16.77 -7.32 21.14
C THR A 33 -15.52 -8.16 21.19
N TYR A 34 -15.70 -9.46 21.26
CA TYR A 34 -14.61 -10.43 21.18
C TYR A 34 -14.33 -10.80 19.74
N VAL A 35 -13.04 -10.84 19.38
CA VAL A 35 -12.57 -11.26 18.07
C VAL A 35 -11.78 -12.56 18.17
N THR A 36 -12.05 -13.47 17.26
CA THR A 36 -11.41 -14.78 17.17
C THR A 36 -11.00 -15.04 15.72
N PRO A 37 -9.73 -15.33 15.42
CA PRO A 37 -9.30 -15.58 14.05
C PRO A 37 -9.89 -16.88 13.49
N VAL A 38 -10.31 -16.84 12.22
CA VAL A 38 -10.75 -18.00 11.44
C VAL A 38 -9.60 -18.46 10.57
N TYR A 39 -9.25 -19.73 10.68
CA TYR A 39 -8.10 -20.29 9.98
C TYR A 39 -8.49 -21.22 8.84
N GLU A 40 -7.74 -21.13 7.75
CA GLU A 40 -7.75 -22.11 6.66
C GLU A 40 -6.33 -22.60 6.33
N THR A 41 -6.24 -23.74 5.66
CA THR A 41 -4.96 -24.22 5.13
C THR A 41 -4.65 -23.53 3.81
N GLY A 42 -3.36 -23.39 3.45
CA GLY A 42 -2.97 -22.81 2.15
C GLY A 42 -3.59 -23.55 0.94
N SER A 43 -3.79 -24.87 1.03
CA SER A 43 -4.49 -25.65 0.00
C SER A 43 -5.98 -25.28 -0.09
N SER A 44 -6.64 -25.07 1.05
CA SER A 44 -8.05 -24.65 1.06
C SER A 44 -8.25 -23.26 0.43
N VAL A 45 -7.33 -22.34 0.70
CA VAL A 45 -7.35 -21.00 0.06
C VAL A 45 -7.10 -21.11 -1.44
N ALA A 46 -6.12 -21.93 -1.87
CA ALA A 46 -5.85 -22.15 -3.29
C ALA A 46 -7.04 -22.76 -4.05
N ASP A 47 -7.83 -23.62 -3.39
CA ASP A 47 -9.05 -24.20 -3.99
C ASP A 47 -10.17 -23.17 -4.21
N GLN A 48 -10.07 -21.98 -3.61
CA GLN A 48 -11.03 -20.87 -3.82
C GLN A 48 -10.69 -20.01 -5.02
N VAL A 49 -9.54 -20.20 -5.64
CA VAL A 49 -9.12 -19.45 -6.81
C VAL A 49 -9.92 -19.90 -8.04
N VAL A 50 -10.78 -19.02 -8.54
CA VAL A 50 -11.69 -19.30 -9.65
C VAL A 50 -11.76 -18.12 -10.62
N VAL A 51 -12.01 -18.44 -11.90
CA VAL A 51 -12.36 -17.43 -12.92
C VAL A 51 -13.87 -17.37 -13.04
N GLU A 52 -14.45 -16.20 -12.88
CA GLU A 52 -15.91 -16.00 -12.90
C GLU A 52 -16.31 -14.91 -13.90
N ALA A 53 -17.63 -14.82 -14.16
CA ALA A 53 -18.19 -13.72 -14.91
C ALA A 53 -18.04 -12.39 -14.18
N PRO A 54 -18.01 -11.24 -14.88
CA PRO A 54 -17.91 -9.93 -14.24
C PRO A 54 -18.89 -9.76 -13.09
N LYS A 55 -18.43 -9.15 -12.02
CA LYS A 55 -19.23 -8.77 -10.84
C LYS A 55 -19.01 -7.30 -10.52
N GLU A 56 -19.91 -6.78 -9.71
CA GLU A 56 -19.79 -5.47 -9.09
C GLU A 56 -18.53 -5.37 -8.21
N GLN A 57 -17.79 -4.31 -8.36
CA GLN A 57 -16.59 -4.02 -7.55
C GLN A 57 -16.97 -3.07 -6.40
N THR A 58 -16.32 -3.19 -5.27
CA THR A 58 -16.60 -2.39 -4.08
C THR A 58 -15.42 -1.49 -3.64
N SER A 59 -14.25 -1.71 -4.20
CA SER A 59 -13.06 -0.88 -3.95
C SER A 59 -12.05 -1.04 -5.08
N LEU A 60 -11.25 -0.02 -5.32
CA LEU A 60 -10.20 -0.06 -6.33
C LEU A 60 -8.82 -0.17 -5.68
N GLY A 61 -7.95 -0.88 -6.35
CA GLY A 61 -6.55 -0.98 -6.03
C GLY A 61 -5.69 -0.69 -7.25
N LYS A 62 -4.60 -1.40 -7.35
CA LYS A 62 -3.63 -1.29 -8.42
C LYS A 62 -4.18 -1.68 -9.77
N ILE A 63 -3.64 -1.05 -10.80
CA ILE A 63 -3.83 -1.45 -12.19
C ILE A 63 -2.51 -1.88 -12.81
N ILE A 64 -2.61 -2.78 -13.79
CA ILE A 64 -1.49 -3.19 -14.64
C ILE A 64 -2.00 -3.43 -16.06
N THR A 65 -1.22 -3.03 -17.06
CA THR A 65 -1.52 -3.36 -18.46
C THR A 65 -0.79 -4.62 -18.88
N TYR A 66 -1.44 -5.44 -19.69
CA TYR A 66 -0.85 -6.62 -20.31
C TYR A 66 -1.45 -6.79 -21.71
N GLU A 67 -0.63 -6.60 -22.75
CA GLU A 67 -1.08 -6.56 -24.13
C GLU A 67 -2.25 -5.57 -24.34
N ASN A 68 -3.44 -6.09 -24.71
CA ASN A 68 -4.66 -5.33 -24.89
C ASN A 68 -5.59 -5.39 -23.67
N TYR A 69 -5.10 -5.84 -22.51
CA TYR A 69 -5.90 -5.98 -21.31
C TYR A 69 -5.40 -5.02 -20.20
N VAL A 70 -6.35 -4.57 -19.41
CA VAL A 70 -6.08 -3.91 -18.13
C VAL A 70 -6.55 -4.84 -17.02
N LEU A 71 -5.66 -5.19 -16.13
CA LEU A 71 -5.98 -5.91 -14.91
C LEU A 71 -6.16 -4.89 -13.79
N VAL A 72 -7.31 -4.92 -13.13
CA VAL A 72 -7.65 -4.00 -12.04
C VAL A 72 -7.84 -4.80 -10.77
N ASN A 73 -6.98 -4.54 -9.79
CA ASN A 73 -7.03 -5.23 -8.51
C ASN A 73 -8.14 -4.66 -7.61
N GLU A 74 -8.95 -5.51 -7.04
CA GLU A 74 -9.76 -5.21 -5.86
C GLU A 74 -9.11 -5.91 -4.65
N PRO A 75 -8.43 -5.15 -3.77
CA PRO A 75 -7.66 -5.72 -2.69
C PRO A 75 -8.44 -6.72 -1.84
N MET A 76 -7.80 -7.81 -1.47
CA MET A 76 -8.31 -8.93 -0.67
C MET A 76 -9.36 -9.81 -1.35
N LYS A 77 -9.79 -9.50 -2.60
CA LYS A 77 -10.93 -10.14 -3.23
C LYS A 77 -10.65 -10.70 -4.62
N VAL A 78 -10.50 -9.80 -5.62
CA VAL A 78 -10.50 -10.20 -7.03
C VAL A 78 -9.56 -9.33 -7.88
N ILE A 79 -9.27 -9.80 -9.09
CA ILE A 79 -8.63 -9.02 -10.15
C ILE A 79 -9.58 -9.03 -11.35
N HIS A 80 -10.04 -7.85 -11.75
CA HIS A 80 -10.85 -7.67 -12.95
C HIS A 80 -9.98 -7.67 -14.21
N ILE A 81 -10.49 -8.23 -15.30
CA ILE A 81 -9.82 -8.29 -16.60
C ILE A 81 -10.67 -7.50 -17.58
N VAL A 82 -10.17 -6.34 -17.98
CA VAL A 82 -10.83 -5.42 -18.92
C VAL A 82 -10.11 -5.49 -20.26
N ASP A 83 -10.83 -5.83 -21.33
CA ASP A 83 -10.34 -5.69 -22.70
C ASP A 83 -10.40 -4.24 -23.13
N HIS A 84 -9.27 -3.65 -23.49
CA HIS A 84 -9.17 -2.31 -24.02
C HIS A 84 -8.63 -2.25 -25.46
N THR A 85 -8.77 -3.34 -26.23
CA THR A 85 -8.44 -3.38 -27.67
C THR A 85 -9.09 -2.24 -28.44
N ASP A 86 -10.35 -1.92 -28.12
CA ASP A 86 -11.03 -0.69 -28.54
C ASP A 86 -11.07 0.28 -27.35
N SER A 87 -10.11 1.18 -27.30
CA SER A 87 -10.00 2.18 -26.23
C SER A 87 -11.23 3.09 -26.09
N SER A 88 -12.05 3.19 -27.12
CA SER A 88 -13.31 3.95 -27.08
C SER A 88 -14.47 3.16 -26.45
N ASN A 89 -14.33 1.83 -26.32
CA ASN A 89 -15.35 0.94 -25.80
C ASN A 89 -14.74 -0.26 -25.07
N PRO A 90 -14.01 -0.04 -23.97
CA PRO A 90 -13.45 -1.14 -23.17
C PRO A 90 -14.55 -2.02 -22.56
N ILE A 91 -14.25 -3.30 -22.37
CA ILE A 91 -15.22 -4.29 -21.90
C ILE A 91 -14.65 -5.04 -20.70
N ASN A 92 -15.36 -5.00 -19.57
CA ASN A 92 -15.06 -5.87 -18.43
C ASN A 92 -15.49 -7.31 -18.79
N LEU A 93 -14.51 -8.20 -18.92
CA LEU A 93 -14.73 -9.55 -19.46
C LEU A 93 -14.95 -10.59 -18.38
N SER A 94 -14.17 -10.53 -17.32
CA SER A 94 -14.16 -11.52 -16.25
C SER A 94 -13.44 -10.96 -15.03
N PHE A 95 -13.51 -11.71 -13.93
CA PHE A 95 -12.61 -11.48 -12.82
C PHE A 95 -12.01 -12.81 -12.33
N LEU A 96 -10.84 -12.69 -11.73
CA LEU A 96 -10.11 -13.77 -11.10
C LEU A 96 -10.25 -13.61 -9.59
N SER A 97 -10.97 -14.53 -8.96
CA SER A 97 -11.14 -14.53 -7.51
C SER A 97 -9.88 -15.05 -6.84
N ILE A 98 -9.18 -14.18 -6.11
CA ILE A 98 -7.96 -14.53 -5.38
C ILE A 98 -8.07 -13.95 -3.97
N PRO A 99 -8.49 -14.74 -2.99
CA PRO A 99 -8.62 -14.28 -1.62
C PRO A 99 -7.29 -13.79 -1.06
N GLY A 100 -7.30 -12.64 -0.41
CA GLY A 100 -6.10 -12.07 0.23
C GLY A 100 -5.10 -11.45 -0.73
N ASN A 101 -5.49 -11.17 -1.99
CA ASN A 101 -4.62 -10.45 -2.92
C ASN A 101 -4.51 -8.98 -2.54
N LEU A 102 -3.33 -8.43 -2.61
CA LEU A 102 -3.06 -7.00 -2.43
C LEU A 102 -2.35 -6.43 -3.65
N ASP A 103 -1.49 -7.23 -4.30
CA ASP A 103 -0.74 -6.80 -5.45
C ASP A 103 -0.48 -7.91 -6.47
N LEU A 104 -0.03 -7.50 -7.64
CA LEU A 104 0.21 -8.38 -8.77
C LEU A 104 1.37 -7.88 -9.63
N ALA A 105 2.06 -8.82 -10.28
CA ALA A 105 3.06 -8.55 -11.31
C ALA A 105 2.93 -9.54 -12.46
N ILE A 106 3.37 -9.17 -13.65
CA ILE A 106 3.38 -10.05 -14.82
C ILE A 106 4.80 -10.20 -15.32
N ILE A 107 5.21 -11.45 -15.56
CA ILE A 107 6.49 -11.80 -16.17
C ILE A 107 6.20 -12.68 -17.36
N ASP A 108 6.55 -12.21 -18.54
CA ASP A 108 6.15 -12.85 -19.79
C ASP A 108 4.61 -13.08 -19.78
N ASP A 109 4.20 -14.33 -19.89
CA ASP A 109 2.78 -14.70 -19.88
C ASP A 109 2.31 -15.27 -18.53
N HIS A 110 2.98 -14.88 -17.43
CA HIS A 110 2.63 -15.38 -16.09
C HIS A 110 2.32 -14.24 -15.13
N LEU A 111 1.15 -14.34 -14.51
CA LEU A 111 0.69 -13.44 -13.46
C LEU A 111 1.09 -14.00 -12.10
N TYR A 112 1.80 -13.18 -11.32
CA TYR A 112 2.17 -13.41 -9.93
C TYR A 112 1.31 -12.54 -9.04
N VAL A 113 0.64 -13.13 -8.06
CA VAL A 113 -0.29 -12.43 -7.18
C VAL A 113 -0.07 -12.94 -5.77
N ASP A 114 -0.01 -12.05 -4.80
CA ASP A 114 -0.08 -12.48 -3.41
C ASP A 114 -1.46 -13.06 -3.07
N MET A 115 -1.47 -14.02 -2.17
CA MET A 115 -2.65 -14.71 -1.69
C MET A 115 -2.42 -15.01 -0.20
N PHE A 116 -2.72 -14.03 0.64
CA PHE A 116 -2.33 -14.03 2.06
C PHE A 116 -0.80 -14.26 2.23
N SER A 117 -0.40 -15.34 2.89
CA SER A 117 1.00 -15.72 3.09
C SER A 117 1.62 -16.54 1.94
N SER A 118 0.98 -16.57 0.78
CA SER A 118 1.41 -17.32 -0.40
C SER A 118 1.51 -16.44 -1.63
N LEU A 119 2.29 -16.87 -2.60
CA LEU A 119 2.35 -16.28 -3.93
C LEU A 119 1.70 -17.25 -4.93
N ALA A 120 0.62 -16.84 -5.57
CA ALA A 120 -0.08 -17.61 -6.60
C ALA A 120 0.48 -17.27 -7.99
N VAL A 121 0.57 -18.27 -8.87
CA VAL A 121 1.04 -18.12 -10.24
C VAL A 121 -0.02 -18.59 -11.23
N PHE A 122 -0.33 -17.76 -12.21
CA PHE A 122 -1.27 -18.05 -13.30
C PHE A 122 -0.60 -17.93 -14.65
N ASP A 123 -0.92 -18.83 -15.56
CA ASP A 123 -0.63 -18.70 -16.98
C ASP A 123 -1.74 -17.83 -17.62
N ILE A 124 -1.36 -16.69 -18.17
CA ILE A 124 -2.28 -15.70 -18.75
C ILE A 124 -2.10 -15.52 -20.27
N ARG A 125 -1.45 -16.46 -20.98
CA ARG A 125 -1.37 -16.44 -22.45
C ARG A 125 -2.74 -16.35 -23.12
N ASP A 126 -3.76 -16.81 -22.44
CA ASP A 126 -5.15 -16.51 -22.74
C ASP A 126 -5.70 -15.72 -21.53
N ALA A 127 -5.65 -14.39 -21.62
CA ALA A 127 -6.10 -13.50 -20.55
C ALA A 127 -7.58 -13.67 -20.21
N LEU A 128 -8.38 -14.17 -21.15
CA LEU A 128 -9.81 -14.48 -20.94
C LEU A 128 -10.03 -15.80 -20.21
N SER A 129 -8.99 -16.62 -20.09
CA SER A 129 -9.05 -17.93 -19.45
C SER A 129 -7.76 -18.17 -18.64
N PRO A 130 -7.44 -17.31 -17.66
CA PRO A 130 -6.26 -17.48 -16.82
C PRO A 130 -6.25 -18.87 -16.18
N LYS A 131 -5.10 -19.52 -16.18
CA LYS A 131 -4.96 -20.88 -15.63
C LYS A 131 -4.11 -20.87 -14.38
N PHE A 132 -4.70 -21.13 -13.24
CA PHE A 132 -3.95 -21.35 -12.03
C PHE A 132 -2.92 -22.47 -12.23
N LYS A 133 -1.67 -22.20 -11.90
CA LYS A 133 -0.57 -23.17 -11.99
C LYS A 133 -0.26 -23.78 -10.64
N GLU A 134 0.07 -22.94 -9.69
CA GLU A 134 0.52 -23.36 -8.37
C GLU A 134 0.50 -22.15 -7.41
N SER A 135 0.43 -22.41 -6.11
CA SER A 135 0.72 -21.42 -5.08
C SER A 135 1.93 -21.86 -4.25
N TYR A 136 2.76 -20.89 -3.89
CA TYR A 136 3.97 -21.10 -3.11
C TYR A 136 3.80 -20.42 -1.77
N THR A 137 3.69 -21.21 -0.69
CA THR A 137 3.73 -20.66 0.66
C THR A 137 5.14 -20.19 0.96
N ILE A 138 5.28 -18.94 1.34
CA ILE A 138 6.56 -18.30 1.57
C ILE A 138 6.62 -17.89 3.03
N GLU A 139 7.25 -18.74 3.86
CA GLU A 139 7.36 -18.47 5.28
C GLU A 139 8.02 -17.10 5.56
N ASN A 140 7.37 -16.30 6.40
CA ASN A 140 7.82 -14.99 6.85
C ASN A 140 8.03 -13.94 5.74
N VAL A 141 7.35 -14.05 4.60
CA VAL A 141 7.43 -13.03 3.53
C VAL A 141 6.19 -12.16 3.51
N PHE A 142 5.00 -12.75 3.61
CA PHE A 142 3.74 -12.02 3.67
C PHE A 142 3.07 -12.29 5.02
N ASP A 143 3.40 -11.49 6.03
CA ASP A 143 2.88 -11.66 7.39
C ASP A 143 1.57 -10.90 7.64
N TYR A 144 0.79 -10.64 6.58
CA TYR A 144 -0.37 -9.75 6.62
C TYR A 144 -1.71 -10.41 6.89
N ASP A 145 -1.82 -11.73 6.74
CA ASP A 145 -3.08 -12.47 6.76
C ASP A 145 -3.98 -12.14 7.97
N ALA A 146 -3.39 -12.12 9.16
CA ALA A 146 -4.14 -11.86 10.38
C ALA A 146 -4.60 -10.40 10.53
N PHE A 147 -3.99 -9.48 9.80
CA PHE A 147 -4.17 -8.05 10.01
C PHE A 147 -5.11 -7.42 8.97
N TRP A 148 -4.93 -7.73 7.69
CA TRP A 148 -5.71 -7.16 6.61
C TRP A 148 -7.21 -7.51 6.65
N ASN A 149 -7.53 -8.70 7.21
CA ASN A 149 -8.92 -9.14 7.39
C ASN A 149 -9.53 -8.67 8.71
N PHE A 150 -8.80 -7.93 9.54
CA PHE A 150 -9.31 -7.51 10.83
C PHE A 150 -10.44 -6.49 10.64
N PRO A 151 -11.60 -6.67 11.28
CA PRO A 151 -12.73 -5.74 11.13
C PRO A 151 -12.49 -4.45 11.93
N PHE A 152 -11.66 -3.55 11.40
CA PHE A 152 -11.25 -2.31 12.09
C PHE A 152 -12.41 -1.39 12.43
N GLU A 153 -13.50 -1.41 11.66
CA GLU A 153 -14.72 -0.66 11.90
C GLU A 153 -15.32 -0.90 13.28
N ILE A 154 -15.09 -2.07 13.88
CA ILE A 154 -15.57 -2.32 15.26
C ILE A 154 -14.82 -1.52 16.31
N TRP A 155 -13.62 -0.99 16.02
CA TRP A 155 -12.87 -0.12 16.91
C TRP A 155 -13.26 1.37 16.79
N GLU A 156 -13.88 1.74 15.69
CA GLU A 156 -14.32 3.11 15.43
C GLU A 156 -15.64 3.45 16.14
N GLU A 157 -16.37 2.43 16.61
CA GLU A 157 -17.61 2.63 17.35
C GLU A 157 -17.34 3.29 18.72
N PRO A 158 -17.97 4.44 19.02
CA PRO A 158 -17.78 5.13 20.29
C PRO A 158 -18.17 4.23 21.48
N ASN A 159 -17.27 4.06 22.44
CA ASN A 159 -17.42 3.19 23.60
C ASN A 159 -17.46 1.68 23.30
N SER A 160 -16.95 1.23 22.16
CA SER A 160 -16.73 -0.18 21.90
C SER A 160 -15.51 -0.68 22.67
N TYR A 161 -15.64 -1.88 23.24
CA TYR A 161 -14.51 -2.61 23.84
C TYR A 161 -14.24 -3.80 22.93
N VAL A 162 -13.03 -3.88 22.40
CA VAL A 162 -12.62 -4.99 21.54
C VAL A 162 -11.54 -5.80 22.23
N GLU A 163 -11.72 -7.10 22.32
CA GLU A 163 -10.76 -8.02 22.95
C GLU A 163 -10.54 -9.27 22.10
N TYR A 164 -9.29 -9.70 22.01
CA TYR A 164 -8.98 -10.98 21.40
C TYR A 164 -9.36 -12.12 22.33
N ARG A 165 -10.23 -13.02 21.89
CA ARG A 165 -10.42 -14.32 22.56
C ARG A 165 -9.22 -15.23 22.34
N GLU A 166 -8.60 -15.07 21.18
CA GLU A 166 -7.42 -15.79 20.78
C GLU A 166 -6.59 -14.87 19.87
N PHE A 167 -5.28 -14.77 20.13
CA PHE A 167 -4.36 -14.11 19.24
C PHE A 167 -4.05 -14.98 18.02
N PRO A 168 -3.77 -14.37 16.84
CA PRO A 168 -3.36 -15.12 15.66
C PRO A 168 -2.19 -16.06 15.94
N ASP A 169 -2.33 -17.33 15.50
CA ASP A 169 -1.35 -18.40 15.65
C ASP A 169 -1.08 -19.05 14.30
N LYS A 170 0.02 -18.69 13.67
CA LYS A 170 0.45 -19.17 12.34
C LYS A 170 0.57 -20.71 12.26
N THR A 171 0.72 -21.41 13.39
CA THR A 171 0.76 -22.87 13.39
C THR A 171 -0.60 -23.51 13.09
N LYS A 172 -1.69 -22.72 13.18
CA LYS A 172 -3.06 -23.17 12.89
C LYS A 172 -3.46 -23.00 11.42
N GLY A 173 -2.71 -22.20 10.64
CA GLY A 173 -2.98 -21.92 9.24
C GLY A 173 -2.98 -20.41 8.94
N ILE A 174 -3.58 -20.06 7.82
CA ILE A 174 -3.76 -18.69 7.34
C ILE A 174 -5.02 -18.10 7.99
N VAL A 175 -4.96 -16.90 8.53
CA VAL A 175 -6.15 -16.19 9.02
C VAL A 175 -6.88 -15.60 7.81
N VAL A 176 -8.04 -16.13 7.50
CA VAL A 176 -8.84 -15.72 6.33
C VAL A 176 -10.04 -14.86 6.70
N ASP A 177 -10.41 -14.80 7.96
CA ASP A 177 -11.55 -14.03 8.47
C ASP A 177 -11.48 -13.91 10.00
N TRP A 178 -12.39 -13.11 10.59
CA TRP A 178 -12.54 -12.93 12.02
C TRP A 178 -13.98 -13.16 12.46
N HIS A 179 -14.15 -14.07 13.40
CA HIS A 179 -15.42 -14.22 14.07
C HIS A 179 -15.55 -13.18 15.18
N THR A 180 -16.61 -12.38 15.15
CA THR A 180 -16.92 -11.36 16.16
C THR A 180 -18.13 -11.77 16.99
N GLU A 181 -18.05 -11.60 18.32
CA GLU A 181 -19.15 -11.85 19.24
C GLU A 181 -19.22 -10.73 20.27
N THR A 182 -20.33 -9.97 20.30
CA THR A 182 -20.52 -8.91 21.28
C THR A 182 -21.30 -9.42 22.49
N ILE A 183 -20.70 -9.30 23.67
CA ILE A 183 -21.28 -9.76 24.94
C ILE A 183 -21.40 -8.58 25.89
N ARG A 184 -22.57 -8.41 26.52
CA ARG A 184 -22.78 -7.41 27.55
C ARG A 184 -22.32 -7.93 28.91
N GLU A 185 -21.30 -7.29 29.48
CA GLU A 185 -20.74 -7.70 30.75
C GLU A 185 -20.36 -6.54 31.67
N LYS A 186 -20.07 -6.85 32.93
CA LYS A 186 -19.65 -5.84 33.91
C LYS A 186 -18.14 -5.70 33.93
N ARG A 187 -17.64 -4.54 33.50
CA ARG A 187 -16.22 -4.17 33.51
C ARG A 187 -15.92 -3.02 34.42
N SER A 188 -14.74 -2.97 35.00
CA SER A 188 -14.19 -1.82 35.67
C SER A 188 -13.69 -0.82 34.64
N LEU A 189 -13.99 0.47 34.82
CA LEU A 189 -13.44 1.54 34.00
C LEU A 189 -11.88 1.60 34.04
N TYR A 190 -11.28 0.97 35.06
CA TYR A 190 -9.83 0.85 35.18
C TYR A 190 -9.26 -0.19 34.21
N ASP A 191 -9.95 -1.31 34.02
CA ASP A 191 -9.54 -2.36 33.10
C ASP A 191 -9.45 -1.80 31.66
N TYR A 192 -10.40 -0.92 31.30
CA TYR A 192 -10.45 -0.23 30.02
C TYR A 192 -9.18 0.59 29.67
N ARG A 193 -8.69 1.40 30.63
CA ARG A 193 -7.51 2.24 30.38
C ARG A 193 -6.24 1.46 30.18
N TYR A 194 -6.13 0.32 30.84
CA TYR A 194 -4.91 -0.49 30.78
C TYR A 194 -4.79 -1.30 29.48
N TYR A 195 -5.92 -1.69 28.87
CA TYR A 195 -5.93 -2.44 27.61
C TYR A 195 -5.85 -1.52 26.37
N ASN A 196 -6.42 -0.32 26.41
CA ASN A 196 -6.31 0.63 25.30
C ASN A 196 -4.96 1.39 25.24
N ASP A 197 -4.26 1.54 26.37
CA ASP A 197 -2.95 2.22 26.39
C ASP A 197 -1.75 1.30 26.05
N GLY A 198 -1.96 0.02 25.84
CA GLY A 198 -0.84 -0.92 25.76
C GLY A 198 -0.90 -2.07 24.77
N ALA A 199 -1.94 -2.20 23.96
CA ALA A 199 -2.15 -3.41 23.17
C ALA A 199 -2.53 -3.18 21.69
N ILE A 200 -2.28 -2.00 21.14
CA ILE A 200 -2.14 -1.90 19.71
C ILE A 200 -0.65 -2.17 19.46
N PRO A 201 -0.26 -3.29 18.83
CA PRO A 201 1.03 -3.32 18.17
C PRO A 201 1.03 -2.10 17.26
N ASP A 202 2.12 -1.32 17.24
CA ASP A 202 2.35 -0.29 16.22
C ASP A 202 2.45 -0.98 14.85
N VAL A 203 1.36 -1.54 14.39
CA VAL A 203 1.22 -2.09 13.05
C VAL A 203 0.57 -1.00 12.24
N VAL A 204 1.42 -0.24 11.63
CA VAL A 204 1.04 0.77 10.66
C VAL A 204 0.59 0.06 9.41
N LEU A 205 -0.68 0.24 9.06
CA LEU A 205 -1.21 -0.15 7.77
C LEU A 205 -0.62 0.78 6.71
N SER A 206 0.20 0.24 5.86
CA SER A 206 0.59 0.86 4.61
C SER A 206 0.24 -0.08 3.47
N SER A 207 -0.44 0.41 2.49
CA SER A 207 -0.66 -0.26 1.21
C SER A 207 0.46 0.13 0.26
N GLU A 208 1.02 -0.79 -0.45
CA GLU A 208 2.25 -0.62 -1.21
C GLU A 208 2.30 -1.31 -2.54
N ASP A 209 3.48 -1.35 -3.19
CA ASP A 209 3.53 -1.73 -4.56
C ASP A 209 4.88 -1.90 -5.24
N GLY A 210 5.09 -2.65 -6.29
CA GLY A 210 6.35 -2.88 -6.92
C GLY A 210 6.39 -3.22 -8.40
N ASN A 211 7.36 -2.91 -9.21
CA ASN A 211 7.45 -3.12 -10.65
C ASN A 211 8.80 -3.55 -11.24
N ILE A 212 8.93 -3.85 -12.54
CA ILE A 212 10.02 -4.34 -13.29
C ILE A 212 10.26 -4.34 -14.72
N ASP A 213 11.43 -4.66 -15.23
CA ASP A 213 11.70 -5.03 -16.60
C ASP A 213 12.58 -6.29 -16.75
N VAL A 214 12.15 -7.26 -17.57
CA VAL A 214 12.99 -8.28 -18.17
C VAL A 214 12.57 -8.50 -19.62
N GLY A 215 13.30 -7.94 -20.55
CA GLY A 215 13.30 -8.30 -21.97
C GLY A 215 11.93 -8.25 -22.68
N GLN A 216 11.53 -7.10 -23.19
CA GLN A 216 10.22 -6.72 -23.73
C GLN A 216 9.12 -6.67 -22.67
N GLN A 217 8.96 -5.47 -22.09
CA GLN A 217 7.82 -5.18 -21.24
C GLN A 217 6.52 -5.41 -22.00
N THR A 218 5.78 -6.43 -21.59
CA THR A 218 4.41 -6.67 -22.04
C THR A 218 3.39 -6.09 -21.08
N SER A 219 3.86 -5.54 -19.96
CA SER A 219 3.00 -4.95 -18.91
C SER A 219 3.59 -3.64 -18.36
N SER A 220 2.73 -2.73 -17.97
CA SER A 220 3.07 -1.49 -17.28
C SER A 220 2.17 -1.32 -16.06
N ALA A 221 2.71 -0.81 -14.97
CA ALA A 221 1.99 -0.62 -13.71
C ALA A 221 2.00 0.85 -13.28
N GLY A 222 1.05 1.22 -12.40
CA GLY A 222 0.98 2.55 -11.79
C GLY A 222 2.07 2.79 -10.75
N SER A 223 2.13 4.00 -10.22
CA SER A 223 3.15 4.41 -9.25
C SER A 223 2.95 3.86 -7.84
N MET A 224 1.80 3.24 -7.59
CA MET A 224 1.44 2.67 -6.28
C MET A 224 1.74 1.18 -6.20
N THR A 225 2.90 0.76 -6.69
CA THR A 225 3.21 -0.63 -7.05
C THR A 225 4.20 -1.30 -6.04
N ARG A 226 3.91 -2.52 -5.47
CA ARG A 226 4.70 -3.30 -4.46
C ARG A 226 5.50 -4.45 -5.04
N PHE A 227 5.04 -4.98 -6.14
CA PHE A 227 5.67 -6.10 -6.81
C PHE A 227 6.41 -5.59 -8.03
N LEU A 228 7.66 -6.01 -8.15
CA LEU A 228 8.57 -5.55 -9.18
C LEU A 228 9.43 -6.69 -9.71
N THR A 229 9.57 -7.05 -11.07
CA THR A 229 10.57 -7.97 -11.59
C THR A 229 11.74 -7.24 -12.29
N ILE A 230 12.93 -7.39 -11.90
CA ILE A 230 14.13 -6.86 -12.55
C ILE A 230 14.98 -8.05 -13.01
N ASN A 231 15.19 -8.18 -14.32
CA ASN A 231 16.10 -9.18 -14.87
C ASN A 231 15.91 -10.61 -14.31
N GLY A 232 14.65 -11.10 -14.26
CA GLY A 232 14.30 -12.44 -13.80
C GLY A 232 14.14 -12.60 -12.28
N TYR A 233 14.17 -11.49 -11.54
CA TYR A 233 13.88 -11.47 -10.12
C TYR A 233 12.57 -10.73 -9.86
N LEU A 234 11.68 -11.30 -9.08
CA LEU A 234 10.52 -10.63 -8.54
C LEU A 234 10.92 -9.95 -7.22
N TYR A 235 10.87 -8.64 -7.21
CA TYR A 235 11.03 -7.82 -6.01
C TYR A 235 9.68 -7.62 -5.35
N THR A 236 9.64 -7.70 -4.05
CA THR A 236 8.43 -7.44 -3.26
C THR A 236 8.78 -6.67 -2.01
N ILE A 237 7.82 -5.96 -1.47
CA ILE A 237 7.96 -5.27 -0.19
C ILE A 237 7.22 -6.07 0.89
N ASN A 238 7.87 -6.23 2.04
CA ASN A 238 7.25 -6.75 3.24
C ASN A 238 7.66 -5.90 4.45
N LEU A 239 6.81 -4.97 4.86
CA LEU A 239 7.09 -4.03 5.95
C LEU A 239 8.45 -3.32 5.74
N ASN A 240 9.45 -3.70 6.53
CA ASN A 240 10.79 -3.11 6.52
C ASN A 240 11.79 -3.92 5.67
N GLU A 241 11.29 -4.76 4.77
CA GLU A 241 12.14 -5.62 3.94
C GLU A 241 11.79 -5.48 2.46
N LEU A 242 12.81 -5.31 1.63
CA LEU A 242 12.77 -5.60 0.21
C LEU A 242 13.10 -7.08 0.05
N VAL A 243 12.18 -7.86 -0.50
CA VAL A 243 12.30 -9.31 -0.62
C VAL A 243 12.34 -9.69 -2.09
N LEU A 244 13.34 -10.45 -2.49
CA LEU A 244 13.55 -10.88 -3.85
C LEU A 244 13.30 -12.37 -3.99
N PHE A 245 12.65 -12.73 -5.09
CA PHE A 245 12.52 -14.11 -5.57
C PHE A 245 13.19 -14.25 -6.91
N GLN A 246 14.01 -15.26 -7.08
CA GLN A 246 14.48 -15.65 -8.40
C GLN A 246 13.35 -16.40 -9.12
N ILE A 247 13.01 -15.96 -10.32
CA ILE A 247 12.05 -16.65 -11.18
C ILE A 247 12.80 -17.64 -12.06
N GLY A 248 12.51 -18.93 -11.89
CA GLY A 248 13.10 -19.99 -12.68
C GLY A 248 12.56 -20.02 -14.13
N SER A 249 13.23 -20.76 -15.01
CA SER A 249 12.76 -20.97 -16.39
C SER A 249 11.44 -21.76 -16.48
N ASP A 250 10.99 -22.32 -15.38
CA ASP A 250 9.67 -22.96 -15.21
C ASP A 250 8.64 -22.01 -14.58
N TYR A 251 9.00 -20.71 -14.47
CA TYR A 251 8.22 -19.63 -13.87
C TYR A 251 7.95 -19.79 -12.37
N LYS A 252 8.70 -20.65 -11.68
CA LYS A 252 8.59 -20.83 -10.24
C LYS A 252 9.39 -19.77 -9.49
N PRO A 253 8.74 -19.05 -8.54
CA PRO A 253 9.46 -18.17 -7.64
C PRO A 253 10.23 -18.97 -6.59
N SER A 254 11.48 -18.62 -6.41
CA SER A 254 12.34 -19.18 -5.36
C SER A 254 12.86 -18.05 -4.49
N PRO A 255 12.69 -18.09 -3.15
CA PRO A 255 13.24 -17.07 -2.27
C PRO A 255 14.73 -16.89 -2.52
N TRP A 256 15.19 -15.65 -2.74
CA TRP A 256 16.57 -15.33 -3.08
C TRP A 256 17.27 -14.56 -1.95
N ILE A 257 16.88 -13.31 -1.72
CA ILE A 257 17.50 -12.45 -0.74
C ILE A 257 16.49 -11.54 -0.08
N LYS A 258 16.78 -11.08 1.15
CA LYS A 258 16.06 -10.02 1.84
C LYS A 258 17.01 -8.88 2.18
N LYS A 259 16.60 -7.65 1.92
CA LYS A 259 17.32 -6.42 2.30
C LYS A 259 16.45 -5.62 3.27
N ASN A 260 16.98 -5.31 4.44
CA ASN A 260 16.26 -4.46 5.39
C ASN A 260 16.30 -3.00 4.93
N THR A 261 15.15 -2.38 4.76
CA THR A 261 14.99 -0.98 4.34
C THR A 261 15.15 0.00 5.50
N GLN A 262 15.16 -0.48 6.75
CA GLN A 262 15.21 0.31 8.00
C GLN A 262 14.02 1.27 8.19
N THR A 263 13.03 1.19 7.31
CA THR A 263 11.78 1.94 7.34
C THR A 263 10.71 1.09 6.67
N GLN A 264 9.47 1.39 6.96
CA GLN A 264 8.36 0.72 6.29
C GLN A 264 8.29 1.21 4.84
N ALA A 265 8.59 0.28 3.92
CA ALA A 265 8.53 0.54 2.49
C ALA A 265 7.09 0.48 2.01
N GLU A 266 6.74 1.30 1.04
CA GLU A 266 5.38 1.46 0.53
C GLU A 266 5.28 1.26 -0.98
N THR A 267 6.22 1.80 -1.74
CA THR A 267 6.17 1.75 -3.20
C THR A 267 7.54 1.49 -3.79
N LEU A 268 7.58 0.95 -4.99
CA LEU A 268 8.78 0.73 -5.77
C LEU A 268 8.63 1.36 -7.15
N PHE A 269 9.65 2.00 -7.65
CA PHE A 269 9.72 2.51 -9.01
C PHE A 269 11.12 2.31 -9.56
N GLN A 270 11.21 1.72 -10.76
CA GLN A 270 12.50 1.54 -11.43
C GLN A 270 12.70 2.57 -12.54
N LEU A 271 13.90 3.10 -12.60
CA LEU A 271 14.38 3.86 -13.74
C LEU A 271 15.79 3.41 -14.11
N ASN A 272 15.95 2.73 -15.24
CA ASN A 272 17.21 2.12 -15.64
C ASN A 272 17.78 1.17 -14.56
N ASP A 273 19.01 1.43 -14.12
CA ASP A 273 19.68 0.67 -13.06
C ASP A 273 19.40 1.20 -11.64
N LEU A 274 18.41 2.06 -11.47
CA LEU A 274 18.01 2.61 -10.17
C LEU A 274 16.64 2.13 -9.77
N LEU A 275 16.52 1.73 -8.51
CA LEU A 275 15.27 1.43 -7.84
C LEU A 275 15.00 2.48 -6.76
N PHE A 276 13.88 3.16 -6.89
CA PHE A 276 13.35 4.09 -5.89
C PHE A 276 12.33 3.36 -5.04
N VAL A 277 12.50 3.47 -3.73
CA VAL A 277 11.59 2.86 -2.75
C VAL A 277 10.94 3.98 -1.95
N GLY A 278 9.66 4.23 -2.20
CA GLY A 278 8.84 5.09 -1.34
C GLY A 278 8.63 4.44 0.03
N SER A 279 8.62 5.23 1.08
CA SER A 279 8.45 4.72 2.43
C SER A 279 7.74 5.74 3.33
N VAL A 280 7.20 5.31 4.46
CA VAL A 280 6.48 6.18 5.41
C VAL A 280 7.25 7.41 5.90
N ASN A 281 8.54 7.50 5.72
CA ASN A 281 9.37 8.61 6.21
C ASN A 281 10.50 9.02 5.26
N GLY A 282 10.42 8.64 3.98
CA GLY A 282 11.41 9.03 3.00
C GLY A 282 11.42 8.17 1.74
N MET A 283 12.23 8.57 0.79
CA MET A 283 12.51 7.81 -0.42
C MET A 283 13.94 7.24 -0.34
N LEU A 284 14.07 5.93 -0.54
CA LEU A 284 15.36 5.24 -0.62
C LEU A 284 15.74 5.02 -2.10
N VAL A 285 17.02 4.96 -2.39
CA VAL A 285 17.55 4.66 -3.72
C VAL A 285 18.51 3.50 -3.64
N TYR A 286 18.33 2.52 -4.52
CA TYR A 286 19.20 1.36 -4.69
C TYR A 286 19.75 1.31 -6.11
N ASP A 287 20.98 0.82 -6.26
CA ASP A 287 21.54 0.35 -7.53
C ASP A 287 21.06 -1.07 -7.76
N VAL A 288 20.44 -1.32 -8.91
CA VAL A 288 19.91 -2.61 -9.35
C VAL A 288 20.55 -3.07 -10.67
N SER A 289 21.71 -2.53 -11.02
CA SER A 289 22.51 -2.98 -12.17
C SER A 289 22.85 -4.47 -12.06
N ASP A 290 23.07 -4.98 -10.83
CA ASP A 290 22.95 -6.40 -10.50
C ASP A 290 21.59 -6.66 -9.83
N ALA A 291 20.62 -7.11 -10.61
CA ALA A 291 19.28 -7.39 -10.10
C ALA A 291 19.24 -8.53 -9.07
N ALA A 292 20.30 -9.32 -8.92
CA ALA A 292 20.40 -10.36 -7.91
C ALA A 292 20.80 -9.82 -6.53
N ASP A 293 21.41 -8.63 -6.47
CA ASP A 293 21.94 -8.06 -5.23
C ASP A 293 21.82 -6.54 -5.19
N PRO A 294 20.60 -5.97 -5.02
CA PRO A 294 20.38 -4.53 -4.98
C PRO A 294 21.25 -3.86 -3.91
N GLU A 295 22.02 -2.83 -4.29
CA GLU A 295 22.91 -2.11 -3.39
C GLU A 295 22.27 -0.77 -2.95
N TYR A 296 22.13 -0.58 -1.64
CA TYR A 296 21.64 0.69 -1.09
C TYR A 296 22.63 1.83 -1.40
N ILE A 297 22.12 2.91 -2.02
CA ILE A 297 22.91 4.11 -2.32
C ILE A 297 22.70 5.18 -1.26
N ASN A 298 21.46 5.64 -1.08
CA ASN A 298 21.14 6.77 -0.21
C ASN A 298 19.64 6.84 0.08
N ARG A 299 19.24 7.75 0.97
CA ARG A 299 17.85 8.13 1.19
C ARG A 299 17.68 9.61 1.42
N ILE A 300 16.50 10.14 1.11
CA ILE A 300 16.07 11.46 1.55
C ILE A 300 14.90 11.29 2.51
N GLU A 301 14.95 11.96 3.65
CA GLU A 301 13.92 11.88 4.69
C GLU A 301 12.89 13.01 4.53
N HIS A 302 11.64 12.72 4.81
CA HIS A 302 10.56 13.69 4.95
C HIS A 302 9.68 13.38 6.15
N MET A 303 8.64 14.20 6.39
CA MET A 303 7.65 13.90 7.42
C MET A 303 6.87 12.62 7.04
N ARG A 304 6.47 11.86 8.05
CA ARG A 304 5.74 10.60 7.87
C ARG A 304 4.51 10.81 6.99
N SER A 305 4.42 10.07 5.90
CA SER A 305 3.40 10.22 4.85
C SER A 305 3.27 8.91 4.05
N CYS A 306 2.32 8.80 3.14
CA CYS A 306 2.20 7.71 2.18
C CYS A 306 2.67 8.22 0.80
N ASP A 307 3.60 7.52 0.14
CA ASP A 307 4.51 8.12 -0.84
C ASP A 307 4.68 7.34 -2.15
N PRO A 308 3.78 7.48 -3.12
CA PRO A 308 4.07 7.08 -4.50
C PRO A 308 5.23 7.90 -5.08
N VAL A 309 6.08 7.25 -5.88
CA VAL A 309 7.23 7.88 -6.52
C VAL A 309 7.29 7.54 -8.02
N VAL A 310 7.64 8.52 -8.84
CA VAL A 310 8.13 8.33 -10.21
C VAL A 310 9.39 9.17 -10.40
N ALA A 311 10.20 8.88 -11.41
CA ALA A 311 11.43 9.64 -11.66
C ALA A 311 11.69 9.80 -13.17
N ASP A 312 12.40 10.86 -13.51
CA ASP A 312 13.14 10.99 -14.75
C ASP A 312 14.66 10.92 -14.50
N THR A 313 15.45 11.21 -15.50
CA THR A 313 16.93 11.11 -15.43
C THR A 313 17.55 12.03 -14.38
N ASN A 314 16.87 13.12 -13.99
CA ASN A 314 17.43 14.19 -13.16
C ASN A 314 16.68 14.38 -11.84
N TYR A 315 15.39 14.03 -11.80
CA TYR A 315 14.51 14.31 -10.68
C TYR A 315 13.62 13.13 -10.33
N ALA A 316 13.38 12.96 -9.03
CA ALA A 316 12.30 12.11 -8.54
C ALA A 316 11.13 13.01 -8.07
N TYR A 317 9.92 12.51 -8.29
CA TYR A 317 8.67 13.19 -8.00
C TYR A 317 7.89 12.32 -7.03
N VAL A 318 7.60 12.86 -5.87
CA VAL A 318 6.96 12.12 -4.78
C VAL A 318 5.69 12.86 -4.36
N THR A 319 4.57 12.17 -4.34
CA THR A 319 3.34 12.72 -3.77
C THR A 319 3.22 12.29 -2.32
N LEU A 320 3.17 13.24 -1.40
CA LEU A 320 2.96 13.01 0.02
C LEU A 320 1.47 13.20 0.34
N ARG A 321 0.85 12.17 0.90
CA ARG A 321 -0.55 12.20 1.27
C ARG A 321 -0.72 12.09 2.78
N GLY A 322 -1.50 13.02 3.33
CA GLY A 322 -1.93 13.03 4.72
C GLY A 322 -3.17 12.17 4.96
N GLY A 323 -3.53 12.01 6.23
CA GLY A 323 -4.72 11.30 6.68
C GLY A 323 -4.47 10.41 7.88
N THR A 324 -5.51 9.76 8.38
CA THR A 324 -5.44 8.93 9.59
C THR A 324 -4.44 7.78 9.46
N ASN A 325 -4.35 7.18 8.29
CA ASN A 325 -3.43 6.06 8.02
C ASN A 325 -1.99 6.52 7.72
N CYS A 326 -1.81 7.76 7.26
CA CYS A 326 -0.52 8.32 6.89
C CYS A 326 0.10 9.23 7.98
N PHE A 327 -0.57 9.39 9.13
CA PHE A 327 -0.10 10.08 10.35
C PHE A 327 0.34 11.55 10.19
N THR A 328 -0.03 12.23 9.11
CA THR A 328 0.26 13.65 8.84
C THR A 328 -0.95 14.35 8.23
N GLU A 329 -0.92 15.67 8.21
CA GLU A 329 -1.87 16.51 7.47
C GLU A 329 -1.26 17.09 6.20
N VAL A 330 -0.05 16.66 5.82
CA VAL A 330 0.67 17.18 4.65
C VAL A 330 0.13 16.51 3.38
N ASN A 331 -0.25 17.32 2.41
CA ASN A 331 -0.62 16.92 1.05
C ASN A 331 0.18 17.77 0.08
N GLU A 332 1.23 17.22 -0.49
CA GLU A 332 2.13 17.96 -1.39
C GLU A 332 2.79 17.06 -2.43
N LEU A 333 3.16 17.63 -3.56
CA LEU A 333 4.16 17.10 -4.48
C LEU A 333 5.53 17.61 -4.02
N GLN A 334 6.50 16.73 -3.87
CA GLN A 334 7.93 17.08 -3.72
C GLN A 334 8.70 16.74 -5.00
N ILE A 335 9.58 17.64 -5.41
CA ILE A 335 10.54 17.40 -6.50
C ILE A 335 11.93 17.30 -5.88
N ILE A 336 12.61 16.18 -6.13
CA ILE A 336 13.89 15.83 -5.52
C ILE A 336 14.95 15.75 -6.61
N ASP A 337 16.05 16.47 -6.45
CA ASP A 337 17.22 16.36 -7.31
C ASP A 337 17.94 15.03 -7.05
N ILE A 338 18.08 14.21 -8.08
CA ILE A 338 18.73 12.90 -8.06
C ILE A 338 19.99 12.84 -8.96
N GLN A 339 20.47 13.98 -9.49
CA GLN A 339 21.66 14.02 -10.34
C GLN A 339 22.92 13.63 -9.57
N ASP A 340 22.99 13.92 -8.27
CA ASP A 340 24.00 13.41 -7.35
C ASP A 340 23.34 12.53 -6.30
N LEU A 341 23.35 11.21 -6.54
CA LEU A 341 22.72 10.23 -5.65
C LEU A 341 23.31 10.18 -4.24
N GLN A 342 24.51 10.75 -4.02
CA GLN A 342 25.10 10.86 -2.69
C GLN A 342 24.60 12.11 -1.94
N ASN A 343 23.99 13.07 -2.64
CA ASN A 343 23.55 14.35 -2.07
C ASN A 343 22.12 14.72 -2.57
N LEU A 344 21.16 13.80 -2.34
CA LEU A 344 19.76 14.03 -2.66
C LEU A 344 19.22 15.29 -1.97
N SER A 345 18.44 16.10 -2.67
CA SER A 345 17.87 17.33 -2.11
C SER A 345 16.51 17.70 -2.67
N VAL A 346 15.60 18.18 -1.82
CA VAL A 346 14.31 18.69 -2.26
C VAL A 346 14.52 20.03 -2.98
N VAL A 347 14.18 20.08 -4.26
CA VAL A 347 14.25 21.28 -5.11
C VAL A 347 13.07 22.21 -4.85
N SER A 348 11.87 21.63 -4.79
CA SER A 348 10.63 22.38 -4.59
C SER A 348 9.53 21.51 -4.02
N LYS A 349 8.47 22.19 -3.55
CA LYS A 349 7.24 21.59 -3.02
C LYS A 349 6.04 22.30 -3.61
N LYS A 350 4.96 21.56 -3.85
CA LYS A 350 3.71 22.07 -4.36
C LYS A 350 2.55 21.51 -3.56
N ASP A 351 1.76 22.38 -2.94
CA ASP A 351 0.55 21.97 -2.23
C ASP A 351 -0.44 21.28 -3.17
N MET A 352 -0.99 20.16 -2.71
CA MET A 352 -2.02 19.36 -3.37
C MET A 352 -3.25 19.25 -2.46
N PHE A 353 -4.34 18.66 -2.95
CA PHE A 353 -5.53 18.47 -2.12
C PHE A 353 -5.49 17.15 -1.33
N ASN A 354 -5.34 16.03 -2.02
CA ASN A 354 -5.20 14.70 -1.47
C ASN A 354 -4.57 13.78 -2.52
N PRO A 355 -3.25 13.93 -2.78
CA PRO A 355 -2.60 13.26 -3.89
C PRO A 355 -2.40 11.77 -3.60
N TYR A 356 -2.67 10.97 -4.61
CA TYR A 356 -2.46 9.54 -4.70
C TYR A 356 -1.39 9.24 -5.76
N GLY A 357 -1.61 8.26 -6.65
CA GLY A 357 -0.69 7.87 -7.69
C GLY A 357 -0.40 8.98 -8.70
N LEU A 358 0.74 8.87 -9.35
CA LEU A 358 1.19 9.81 -10.36
C LEU A 358 1.91 9.10 -11.51
N GLY A 359 1.91 9.74 -12.68
CA GLY A 359 2.68 9.32 -13.85
C GLY A 359 3.45 10.49 -14.44
N ILE A 360 4.53 10.21 -15.14
CA ILE A 360 5.33 11.24 -15.84
C ILE A 360 5.34 10.97 -17.33
N TYR A 361 5.16 12.01 -18.12
CA TYR A 361 5.37 11.98 -19.56
C TYR A 361 5.95 13.32 -20.05
N ASP A 362 7.11 13.30 -20.67
CA ASP A 362 7.92 14.46 -20.97
C ASP A 362 8.08 15.37 -19.72
N ASP A 363 7.84 16.66 -19.86
CA ASP A 363 7.92 17.66 -18.78
C ASP A 363 6.60 17.79 -17.97
N HIS A 364 5.72 16.79 -18.00
CA HIS A 364 4.43 16.84 -17.33
C HIS A 364 4.21 15.66 -16.39
N LEU A 365 3.74 15.96 -15.18
CA LEU A 365 3.19 14.95 -14.27
C LEU A 365 1.67 14.92 -14.44
N ILE A 366 1.13 13.73 -14.44
CA ILE A 366 -0.31 13.45 -14.31
C ILE A 366 -0.51 12.92 -12.90
N ILE A 367 -1.15 13.72 -12.04
CA ILE A 367 -1.31 13.39 -10.61
C ILE A 367 -2.77 13.13 -10.30
N CYS A 368 -3.07 12.00 -9.71
CA CYS A 368 -4.37 11.66 -9.16
C CYS A 368 -4.53 12.35 -7.79
N ASP A 369 -5.41 13.34 -7.70
CA ASP A 369 -5.57 14.22 -6.51
C ASP A 369 -6.90 13.91 -5.76
N GLY A 370 -7.25 12.64 -5.68
CA GLY A 370 -8.44 12.15 -5.00
C GLY A 370 -9.72 12.79 -5.54
N THR A 371 -10.57 13.31 -4.67
CA THR A 371 -11.82 13.99 -5.05
C THR A 371 -11.59 15.34 -5.75
N ALA A 372 -10.37 15.86 -5.81
CA ALA A 372 -10.01 17.03 -6.61
C ALA A 372 -9.73 16.66 -8.09
N GLY A 373 -9.87 15.37 -8.45
CA GLY A 373 -9.70 14.85 -9.80
C GLY A 373 -8.23 14.75 -10.21
N VAL A 374 -7.94 14.89 -11.49
CA VAL A 374 -6.58 14.75 -12.03
C VAL A 374 -5.95 16.12 -12.27
N LYS A 375 -4.67 16.26 -11.89
CA LYS A 375 -3.87 17.45 -12.11
C LYS A 375 -2.78 17.19 -13.14
N ILE A 376 -2.61 18.10 -14.09
CA ILE A 376 -1.43 18.14 -14.96
C ILE A 376 -0.51 19.22 -14.40
N VAL A 377 0.69 18.81 -14.03
CA VAL A 377 1.71 19.70 -13.47
C VAL A 377 2.87 19.79 -14.46
N ASP A 378 3.13 21.00 -14.94
CA ASP A 378 4.32 21.32 -15.73
C ASP A 378 5.53 21.37 -14.79
N VAL A 379 6.52 20.54 -15.07
CA VAL A 379 7.78 20.41 -14.31
C VAL A 379 9.00 20.74 -15.16
N SER A 380 8.82 21.36 -16.33
CA SER A 380 9.91 21.87 -17.17
C SER A 380 10.87 22.81 -16.43
N THR A 381 10.37 23.45 -15.38
CA THR A 381 11.16 24.19 -14.39
C THR A 381 10.95 23.57 -13.01
N PRO A 382 11.75 22.56 -12.61
CA PRO A 382 11.52 21.80 -11.38
C PRO A 382 11.51 22.64 -10.09
N ALA A 383 12.16 23.80 -10.09
CA ALA A 383 12.13 24.74 -8.96
C ALA A 383 10.79 25.50 -8.81
N GLU A 384 9.95 25.54 -9.85
CA GLU A 384 8.69 26.27 -9.90
C GLU A 384 7.59 25.44 -10.58
N PRO A 385 7.20 24.25 -10.04
CA PRO A 385 6.19 23.40 -10.65
C PRO A 385 4.84 24.10 -10.71
N ASN A 386 4.13 23.97 -11.83
CA ASN A 386 2.88 24.68 -12.05
C ASN A 386 1.74 23.75 -12.46
N ILE A 387 0.61 23.80 -11.74
CA ILE A 387 -0.61 23.09 -12.16
C ILE A 387 -1.19 23.84 -13.37
N VAL A 388 -1.02 23.27 -14.56
CA VAL A 388 -1.46 23.88 -15.82
C VAL A 388 -2.87 23.45 -16.24
N LYS A 389 -3.33 22.30 -15.73
CA LYS A 389 -4.67 21.77 -16.00
C LYS A 389 -5.22 21.00 -14.82
N SER A 390 -6.54 21.02 -14.65
CA SER A 390 -7.28 20.15 -13.73
C SER A 390 -8.45 19.53 -14.48
N THR A 391 -8.53 18.21 -14.45
CA THR A 391 -9.62 17.44 -15.08
C THR A 391 -10.49 16.84 -13.97
N PRO A 392 -11.77 17.25 -13.88
CA PRO A 392 -12.65 16.73 -12.86
C PRO A 392 -13.05 15.28 -13.18
N ILE A 393 -12.76 14.37 -12.26
CA ILE A 393 -13.37 13.03 -12.16
C ILE A 393 -13.79 12.83 -10.72
N GLN A 394 -14.72 11.94 -10.46
CA GLN A 394 -15.35 11.81 -9.12
C GLN A 394 -14.32 11.52 -8.03
N PHE A 395 -13.38 10.62 -8.33
CA PHE A 395 -12.22 10.31 -7.52
C PHE A 395 -11.10 9.82 -8.44
N ALA A 396 -9.86 10.22 -8.21
CA ALA A 396 -8.69 9.76 -8.95
C ALA A 396 -7.73 9.06 -7.99
N TYR A 397 -7.41 7.79 -8.27
CA TYR A 397 -6.60 6.95 -7.38
C TYR A 397 -5.20 6.71 -7.93
N ASP A 398 -5.07 6.13 -9.14
CA ASP A 398 -3.76 5.84 -9.75
C ASP A 398 -3.82 6.04 -11.26
N VAL A 399 -2.65 6.15 -11.90
CA VAL A 399 -2.52 6.37 -13.33
C VAL A 399 -1.41 5.53 -13.93
N ILE A 400 -1.68 4.92 -15.07
CA ILE A 400 -0.67 4.33 -15.96
C ILE A 400 -0.53 5.20 -17.21
N ILE A 401 0.72 5.50 -17.57
CA ILE A 401 1.06 6.13 -18.83
C ILE A 401 1.31 5.04 -19.86
N ASP A 402 0.41 4.88 -20.80
CA ASP A 402 0.47 3.97 -21.94
C ASP A 402 0.33 4.80 -23.23
N TYR A 403 1.37 5.56 -23.54
CA TYR A 403 1.35 6.56 -24.61
C TYR A 403 0.88 5.97 -25.96
N PRO A 404 -0.07 6.61 -26.66
CA PRO A 404 -0.58 7.99 -26.42
C PRO A 404 -1.70 8.11 -25.38
N ASN A 405 -1.96 7.08 -24.60
CA ASN A 405 -3.03 7.04 -23.62
C ASN A 405 -2.51 7.22 -22.19
N ALA A 406 -3.40 7.68 -21.32
CA ALA A 406 -3.31 7.52 -19.87
C ALA A 406 -4.55 6.77 -19.39
N LEU A 407 -4.33 5.72 -18.59
CA LEU A 407 -5.36 4.95 -17.92
C LEU A 407 -5.41 5.42 -16.47
N ILE A 408 -6.58 5.87 -16.01
CA ILE A 408 -6.76 6.42 -14.67
C ILE A 408 -7.84 5.62 -13.95
N VAL A 409 -7.49 5.10 -12.78
CA VAL A 409 -8.45 4.42 -11.91
C VAL A 409 -9.16 5.47 -11.07
N GLY A 410 -10.49 5.46 -11.14
CA GLY A 410 -11.37 6.23 -10.26
C GLY A 410 -11.91 5.40 -9.10
N ASP A 411 -12.97 5.87 -8.47
CA ASP A 411 -13.62 5.16 -7.35
C ASP A 411 -14.40 3.92 -7.85
N THR A 412 -15.03 4.03 -9.00
CA THR A 412 -15.90 2.99 -9.57
C THR A 412 -15.63 2.73 -11.05
N ASP A 413 -14.72 3.47 -11.66
CA ASP A 413 -14.54 3.51 -13.11
C ASP A 413 -13.06 3.53 -13.50
N LEU A 414 -12.77 2.92 -14.63
CA LEU A 414 -11.54 3.11 -15.38
C LEU A 414 -11.76 4.20 -16.43
N TYR A 415 -10.99 5.27 -16.35
CA TYR A 415 -10.99 6.36 -17.31
C TYR A 415 -9.83 6.23 -18.27
N GLN A 416 -10.06 6.54 -19.55
CA GLN A 416 -9.00 6.60 -20.55
C GLN A 416 -8.99 7.98 -21.21
N PHE A 417 -7.77 8.53 -21.35
CA PHE A 417 -7.51 9.82 -21.97
C PHE A 417 -6.39 9.71 -23.01
N ASP A 418 -6.52 10.43 -24.11
CA ASP A 418 -5.42 10.70 -25.03
C ASP A 418 -4.58 11.86 -24.46
N ILE A 419 -3.29 11.62 -24.29
CA ILE A 419 -2.30 12.55 -23.73
C ILE A 419 -1.28 13.04 -24.77
N SER A 420 -1.53 12.80 -26.07
CA SER A 420 -0.62 13.23 -27.15
C SER A 420 -0.43 14.74 -27.26
N ASN A 421 -1.27 15.55 -26.62
CA ASN A 421 -1.23 17.00 -26.65
C ASN A 421 -1.27 17.63 -25.24
N LEU A 422 -0.51 17.09 -24.28
CA LEU A 422 -0.42 17.71 -22.96
C LEU A 422 -0.09 19.21 -23.05
N PRO A 423 -0.66 20.03 -22.14
CA PRO A 423 -1.45 19.66 -20.97
C PRO A 423 -2.93 19.33 -21.22
N GLU A 424 -3.40 19.33 -22.46
CA GLU A 424 -4.78 18.99 -22.78
C GLU A 424 -4.95 17.47 -22.89
N MET A 425 -5.60 16.86 -21.90
CA MET A 425 -6.04 15.47 -21.98
C MET A 425 -7.39 15.41 -22.69
N GLN A 426 -7.50 14.56 -23.71
CA GLN A 426 -8.76 14.32 -24.40
C GLN A 426 -9.41 13.05 -23.87
N PHE A 427 -10.63 13.18 -23.33
CA PHE A 427 -11.39 12.05 -22.85
C PHE A 427 -11.69 11.07 -23.99
N ILE A 428 -11.41 9.80 -23.80
CA ILE A 428 -11.69 8.71 -24.75
C ILE A 428 -12.87 7.88 -24.25
N SER A 429 -12.75 7.29 -23.04
CA SER A 429 -13.77 6.38 -22.50
C SER A 429 -13.80 6.42 -20.98
N GLN A 430 -14.94 6.00 -20.45
CA GLN A 430 -15.15 5.65 -19.04
C GLN A 430 -15.80 4.28 -19.02
N THR A 431 -15.18 3.34 -18.37
CA THR A 431 -15.67 1.97 -18.25
C THR A 431 -16.01 1.75 -16.79
N PRO A 432 -17.31 1.55 -16.48
CA PRO A 432 -17.68 1.08 -15.16
C PRO A 432 -17.00 -0.27 -14.90
N ILE A 433 -16.30 -0.35 -13.80
CA ILE A 433 -15.81 -1.62 -13.26
C ILE A 433 -16.89 -2.16 -12.32
N LEU A 434 -17.79 -1.28 -11.92
CA LEU A 434 -19.07 -1.60 -11.29
C LEU A 434 -20.19 -1.61 -12.33
N ASP A 435 -21.16 -2.48 -12.20
CA ASP A 435 -22.46 -2.41 -12.91
C ASP A 435 -23.49 -1.61 -12.09
#